data_23f740d36a0ae1549730161391310967
#
_entry.id   23f740d36a0ae1549730161391310967
#
_cell.length_a   1.000
_cell.length_b   1.000
_cell.length_c   1.000
_cell.angle_alpha   90.00
_cell.angle_beta   90.00
_cell.angle_gamma   90.00
#
_symmetry.space_group_name_H-M   'P 1'
#
loop_
_entity.id
_entity.type
_entity.pdbx_description
1 polymer ?
#
loop_
_entity_poly.entity_id
_entity_poly.type
_entity_poly.pdbx_seq_one_letter_code
_entity_poly.pdbx_strand_id
1 'polypeptide(L)'
;MKKLLLILLCVPLTGFSQQTVYDSIFHDGVYRQYITYIPDSYDPLVDVPLVFNFHGLTGTAYTTMWHADFRPIADTSNFIIVHPQGLLDNTGLTHWNIGQSSVDDIGFIEVLHQKLTLEYSIDLDKVYSAGMSNGGYMSYYLSCAMSDKIAAIASVTGAMSQYTETFCNPTHPTAVMEIHGTADSTVPFNSIISGLEYWRDYNNCSSTADTTVIPDLVLGDWSTVEHIIYTNGDNGVTTELFKIIGGGHTWPGSNFSSGVTNYDINASVEIWKFFYKYDINGLIGTITSIEDKTIKDKKLVKITDILGRKTKGTKNELLFYIYNDGTVEKIITLDK
;
A
#
# COMPACT_ATOMS: atom_id res chain seq x y z
N MET A 1 54.24 -22.32 26.55
CA MET A 1 53.46 -21.10 26.27
C MET A 1 52.66 -21.30 24.99
N LYS A 2 51.36 -21.60 25.09
CA LYS A 2 50.46 -21.77 23.92
C LYS A 2 50.00 -20.36 23.49
N LYS A 3 50.39 -19.93 22.29
CA LYS A 3 49.90 -18.68 21.69
C LYS A 3 48.45 -18.89 21.22
N LEU A 4 47.50 -18.23 21.86
CA LEU A 4 46.11 -18.18 21.44
C LEU A 4 46.03 -17.23 20.24
N LEU A 5 45.72 -17.75 19.05
CA LEU A 5 45.48 -16.96 17.85
C LEU A 5 44.04 -16.51 17.90
N LEU A 6 43.80 -15.25 18.20
CA LEU A 6 42.47 -14.64 18.16
C LEU A 6 42.16 -14.30 16.68
N ILE A 7 41.33 -15.10 16.02
CA ILE A 7 40.84 -14.79 14.68
C ILE A 7 39.68 -13.80 14.87
N LEU A 8 39.94 -12.53 14.60
CA LEU A 8 38.93 -11.50 14.53
C LEU A 8 38.12 -11.73 13.24
N LEU A 9 36.92 -12.29 13.35
CA LEU A 9 36.00 -12.42 12.24
C LEU A 9 35.44 -11.02 11.98
N CYS A 10 36.03 -10.26 11.05
CA CYS A 10 35.42 -9.07 10.48
C CYS A 10 34.23 -9.54 9.61
N VAL A 11 33.03 -9.59 10.18
CA VAL A 11 31.80 -9.65 9.40
C VAL A 11 31.67 -8.26 8.77
N PRO A 12 31.68 -8.10 7.45
CA PRO A 12 31.36 -6.82 6.84
C PRO A 12 29.92 -6.49 7.25
N LEU A 13 29.73 -5.44 8.03
CA LEU A 13 28.45 -4.77 8.16
C LEU A 13 28.17 -4.14 6.78
N THR A 14 27.58 -4.90 5.87
CA THR A 14 26.96 -4.34 4.67
C THR A 14 25.71 -3.60 5.13
N GLY A 15 25.86 -2.35 5.50
CA GLY A 15 24.72 -1.45 5.59
C GLY A 15 24.12 -1.37 4.18
N PHE A 16 22.86 -1.71 4.02
CA PHE A 16 22.14 -1.41 2.79
C PHE A 16 21.94 0.10 2.78
N SER A 17 22.59 0.80 1.87
CA SER A 17 22.32 2.20 1.58
C SER A 17 21.08 2.26 0.68
N GLN A 18 20.28 3.32 0.83
CA GLN A 18 19.22 3.70 -0.08
C GLN A 18 19.59 3.34 -1.53
N GLN A 19 18.75 2.53 -2.20
CA GLN A 19 19.02 2.05 -3.53
C GLN A 19 17.87 2.33 -4.49
N THR A 20 18.20 2.88 -5.65
CA THR A 20 17.31 2.91 -6.80
C THR A 20 17.80 1.90 -7.82
N VAL A 21 17.05 0.82 -8.00
CA VAL A 21 17.40 -0.30 -8.88
C VAL A 21 16.57 -0.21 -10.15
N TYR A 22 17.26 -0.17 -11.30
CA TYR A 22 16.65 -0.25 -12.64
C TYR A 22 16.81 -1.67 -13.15
N ASP A 23 15.70 -2.33 -13.42
CA ASP A 23 15.74 -3.74 -13.84
C ASP A 23 14.62 -4.05 -14.85
N SER A 24 14.60 -5.28 -15.34
CA SER A 24 13.56 -5.76 -16.24
C SER A 24 13.25 -7.23 -16.00
N ILE A 25 12.02 -7.63 -16.35
CA ILE A 25 11.59 -9.02 -16.31
C ILE A 25 10.98 -9.41 -17.67
N PHE A 26 11.27 -10.62 -18.13
CA PHE A 26 10.69 -11.13 -19.36
C PHE A 26 9.24 -11.59 -19.10
N HIS A 27 8.31 -11.01 -19.85
CA HIS A 27 6.90 -11.36 -19.79
C HIS A 27 6.26 -11.18 -21.19
N ASP A 28 5.47 -12.15 -21.61
CA ASP A 28 4.71 -12.16 -22.86
C ASP A 28 5.55 -11.74 -24.09
N GLY A 29 6.76 -12.33 -24.21
CA GLY A 29 7.65 -12.13 -25.36
C GLY A 29 8.50 -10.88 -25.35
N VAL A 30 8.39 -10.01 -24.33
CA VAL A 30 9.17 -8.75 -24.22
C VAL A 30 9.78 -8.59 -22.83
N TYR A 31 10.85 -7.80 -22.74
CA TYR A 31 11.40 -7.37 -21.45
C TYR A 31 10.63 -6.14 -20.95
N ARG A 32 9.94 -6.29 -19.82
CA ARG A 32 9.21 -5.22 -19.12
C ARG A 32 10.12 -4.57 -18.10
N GLN A 33 10.33 -3.27 -18.23
CA GLN A 33 11.19 -2.49 -17.34
C GLN A 33 10.44 -2.07 -16.07
N TYR A 34 11.19 -1.85 -14.99
CA TYR A 34 10.68 -1.26 -13.76
C TYR A 34 11.81 -0.63 -12.95
N ILE A 35 11.45 0.23 -12.00
CA ILE A 35 12.38 0.87 -11.07
C ILE A 35 11.91 0.51 -9.66
N THR A 36 12.80 -0.04 -8.83
CA THR A 36 12.55 -0.30 -7.42
C THR A 36 13.35 0.67 -6.57
N TYR A 37 12.70 1.29 -5.61
CA TYR A 37 13.35 2.10 -4.59
C TYR A 37 13.30 1.35 -3.25
N ILE A 38 14.46 1.15 -2.66
CA ILE A 38 14.66 0.46 -1.38
C ILE A 38 15.18 1.50 -0.38
N PRO A 39 14.48 1.75 0.74
CA PRO A 39 14.90 2.76 1.72
C PRO A 39 16.16 2.32 2.49
N ASP A 40 16.89 3.27 3.04
CA ASP A 40 18.07 3.01 3.89
C ASP A 40 17.74 2.18 5.14
N SER A 41 16.49 2.26 5.60
CA SER A 41 15.99 1.54 6.79
C SER A 41 15.63 0.07 6.51
N TYR A 42 15.70 -0.38 5.25
CA TYR A 42 15.34 -1.74 4.90
C TYR A 42 16.27 -2.77 5.54
N ASP A 43 15.68 -3.70 6.28
CA ASP A 43 16.35 -4.86 6.86
C ASP A 43 15.76 -6.14 6.21
N PRO A 44 16.56 -6.98 5.53
CA PRO A 44 16.09 -8.20 4.90
C PRO A 44 15.57 -9.26 5.88
N LEU A 45 15.69 -9.03 7.18
CA LEU A 45 15.13 -9.90 8.23
C LEU A 45 13.74 -9.44 8.73
N VAL A 46 13.24 -8.31 8.19
CA VAL A 46 11.96 -7.72 8.58
C VAL A 46 11.11 -7.52 7.34
N ASP A 47 9.92 -8.11 7.33
CA ASP A 47 8.99 -7.94 6.23
C ASP A 47 8.47 -6.51 6.17
N VAL A 48 8.49 -5.90 4.97
CA VAL A 48 8.08 -4.52 4.74
C VAL A 48 6.97 -4.42 3.71
N PRO A 49 6.10 -3.39 3.77
CA PRO A 49 5.08 -3.16 2.76
C PRO A 49 5.67 -2.92 1.35
N LEU A 50 4.91 -3.28 0.32
CA LEU A 50 5.21 -3.02 -1.08
C LEU A 50 4.18 -2.07 -1.69
N VAL A 51 4.63 -1.00 -2.36
CA VAL A 51 3.77 -0.06 -3.08
C VAL A 51 4.10 -0.11 -4.58
N PHE A 52 3.12 -0.48 -5.40
CA PHE A 52 3.17 -0.26 -6.85
C PHE A 52 2.70 1.16 -7.15
N ASN A 53 3.50 1.95 -7.90
CA ASN A 53 3.14 3.31 -8.31
C ASN A 53 3.19 3.45 -9.83
N PHE A 54 2.03 3.60 -10.45
CA PHE A 54 1.81 3.54 -11.89
C PHE A 54 1.81 4.93 -12.54
N HIS A 55 2.55 5.07 -13.66
CA HIS A 55 2.55 6.30 -14.46
C HIS A 55 1.22 6.51 -15.22
N GLY A 56 0.92 7.76 -15.56
CA GLY A 56 -0.17 8.09 -16.47
C GLY A 56 0.16 7.78 -17.93
N LEU A 57 -0.83 7.95 -18.83
CA LEU A 57 -0.61 7.87 -20.27
C LEU A 57 0.54 8.79 -20.68
N THR A 58 1.40 8.35 -21.57
CA THR A 58 2.64 9.02 -22.01
C THR A 58 3.75 9.14 -20.97
N GLY A 59 3.47 8.79 -19.71
CA GLY A 59 4.44 8.83 -18.61
C GLY A 59 5.45 7.67 -18.69
N THR A 60 6.41 7.70 -17.78
CA THR A 60 7.39 6.62 -17.59
C THR A 60 7.57 6.29 -16.12
N ALA A 61 8.08 5.10 -15.83
CA ALA A 61 8.48 4.72 -14.47
C ALA A 61 9.40 5.79 -13.85
N TYR A 62 10.34 6.33 -14.63
CA TYR A 62 11.27 7.36 -14.19
C TYR A 62 10.56 8.68 -13.85
N THR A 63 9.70 9.19 -14.74
CA THR A 63 8.99 10.46 -14.49
C THR A 63 8.05 10.36 -13.31
N THR A 64 7.38 9.21 -13.12
CA THR A 64 6.47 8.98 -11.98
C THR A 64 7.20 8.93 -10.66
N MET A 65 8.39 8.34 -10.61
CA MET A 65 9.23 8.34 -9.40
C MET A 65 9.52 9.76 -8.88
N TRP A 66 9.59 10.77 -9.76
CA TRP A 66 9.80 12.18 -9.38
C TRP A 66 8.49 12.97 -9.22
N HIS A 67 7.50 12.68 -10.06
CA HIS A 67 6.23 13.40 -10.06
C HIS A 67 5.36 13.02 -8.85
N ALA A 68 5.26 11.72 -8.60
CA ALA A 68 4.56 11.12 -7.47
C ALA A 68 5.59 10.54 -6.49
N ASP A 69 6.37 11.42 -5.86
CA ASP A 69 7.53 11.01 -5.07
C ASP A 69 7.11 10.47 -3.69
N PHE A 70 7.31 9.17 -3.50
CA PHE A 70 7.12 8.50 -2.22
C PHE A 70 8.43 8.22 -1.47
N ARG A 71 9.59 8.47 -2.08
CA ARG A 71 10.90 8.08 -1.51
C ARG A 71 11.18 8.68 -0.14
N PRO A 72 10.94 9.98 0.13
CA PRO A 72 11.13 10.53 1.48
C PRO A 72 10.21 9.88 2.53
N ILE A 73 9.04 9.39 2.10
CA ILE A 73 8.08 8.70 2.97
C ILE A 73 8.56 7.26 3.20
N ALA A 74 9.04 6.59 2.16
CA ALA A 74 9.61 5.25 2.26
C ALA A 74 10.79 5.20 3.22
N ASP A 75 11.68 6.20 3.19
CA ASP A 75 12.84 6.31 4.08
C ASP A 75 12.44 6.42 5.56
N THR A 76 11.30 7.04 5.86
CA THR A 76 10.83 7.23 7.24
C THR A 76 9.86 6.15 7.71
N SER A 77 9.21 5.46 6.77
CA SER A 77 8.14 4.50 7.06
C SER A 77 8.48 3.06 6.69
N ASN A 78 9.67 2.83 6.13
CA ASN A 78 10.24 1.52 5.83
C ASN A 78 9.35 0.65 4.93
N PHE A 79 9.10 1.09 3.69
CA PHE A 79 8.43 0.31 2.66
C PHE A 79 9.20 0.36 1.33
N ILE A 80 9.07 -0.67 0.53
CA ILE A 80 9.63 -0.71 -0.82
C ILE A 80 8.59 -0.15 -1.79
N ILE A 81 9.06 0.69 -2.74
CA ILE A 81 8.21 1.18 -3.81
C ILE A 81 8.74 0.73 -5.16
N VAL A 82 7.86 0.29 -6.03
CA VAL A 82 8.17 -0.10 -7.39
C VAL A 82 7.37 0.74 -8.38
N HIS A 83 8.07 1.20 -9.42
CA HIS A 83 7.50 1.94 -10.55
C HIS A 83 7.62 1.08 -11.80
N PRO A 84 6.57 0.33 -12.17
CA PRO A 84 6.57 -0.45 -13.41
C PRO A 84 6.49 0.45 -14.63
N GLN A 85 6.94 -0.05 -15.80
CA GLN A 85 6.89 0.64 -17.08
C GLN A 85 5.85 -0.02 -18.00
N GLY A 86 4.86 0.76 -18.42
CA GLY A 86 3.88 0.39 -19.43
C GLY A 86 4.50 0.30 -20.81
N LEU A 87 3.94 -0.52 -21.69
CA LEU A 87 4.35 -0.60 -23.09
C LEU A 87 3.78 0.56 -23.92
N LEU A 88 4.32 0.69 -25.13
CA LEU A 88 3.76 1.60 -26.13
C LEU A 88 2.47 1.01 -26.70
N ASP A 89 1.47 1.84 -26.89
CA ASP A 89 0.29 1.52 -27.67
C ASP A 89 0.55 1.63 -29.18
N ASN A 90 -0.47 1.40 -29.98
CA ASN A 90 -0.38 1.49 -31.44
C ASN A 90 -0.10 2.92 -31.97
N THR A 91 -0.21 3.93 -31.10
CA THR A 91 0.08 5.33 -31.44
C THR A 91 1.48 5.76 -30.96
N GLY A 92 2.20 4.85 -30.30
CA GLY A 92 3.54 5.11 -29.76
C GLY A 92 3.53 5.78 -28.38
N LEU A 93 2.42 5.73 -27.64
CA LEU A 93 2.29 6.29 -26.30
C LEU A 93 2.39 5.18 -25.27
N THR A 94 3.16 5.42 -24.21
CA THR A 94 3.22 4.50 -23.06
C THR A 94 1.87 4.47 -22.32
N HIS A 95 1.36 3.27 -22.02
CA HIS A 95 0.04 3.11 -21.42
C HIS A 95 -0.04 1.86 -20.55
N TRP A 96 -1.12 1.77 -19.76
CA TRP A 96 -1.60 0.58 -19.09
C TRP A 96 -2.88 0.11 -19.78
N ASN A 97 -2.96 -1.19 -20.04
CA ASN A 97 -4.16 -1.81 -20.60
C ASN A 97 -5.24 -1.98 -19.53
N ILE A 98 -6.28 -1.20 -19.67
CA ILE A 98 -7.49 -1.24 -18.83
C ILE A 98 -8.70 -1.73 -19.64
N GLY A 99 -8.48 -2.68 -20.55
CA GLY A 99 -9.47 -3.27 -21.43
C GLY A 99 -9.47 -2.71 -22.86
N GLN A 100 -8.45 -1.93 -23.27
CA GLN A 100 -8.39 -1.24 -24.57
C GLN A 100 -7.33 -1.81 -25.52
N SER A 101 -6.51 -2.73 -25.06
CA SER A 101 -5.45 -3.36 -25.83
C SER A 101 -5.31 -4.84 -25.52
N SER A 102 -4.41 -5.55 -26.20
CA SER A 102 -4.09 -6.94 -25.93
C SER A 102 -2.84 -7.13 -25.04
N VAL A 103 -2.28 -6.04 -24.51
CA VAL A 103 -1.11 -6.10 -23.62
C VAL A 103 -1.52 -6.75 -22.28
N ASP A 104 -0.80 -7.77 -21.86
CA ASP A 104 -1.03 -8.44 -20.58
C ASP A 104 -0.28 -7.72 -19.43
N ASP A 105 -0.82 -6.57 -19.01
CA ASP A 105 -0.26 -5.82 -17.89
C ASP A 105 -0.54 -6.48 -16.53
N ILE A 106 -1.67 -7.16 -16.38
CA ILE A 106 -1.97 -7.90 -15.13
C ILE A 106 -0.94 -9.01 -14.92
N GLY A 107 -0.74 -9.88 -15.92
CA GLY A 107 0.27 -10.93 -15.83
C GLY A 107 1.68 -10.39 -15.61
N PHE A 108 2.00 -9.22 -16.22
CA PHE A 108 3.27 -8.56 -15.92
C PHE A 108 3.40 -8.16 -14.44
N ILE A 109 2.37 -7.55 -13.85
CA ILE A 109 2.42 -7.16 -12.43
C ILE A 109 2.45 -8.39 -11.52
N GLU A 110 1.77 -9.48 -11.88
CA GLU A 110 1.85 -10.74 -11.13
C GLU A 110 3.26 -11.32 -11.11
N VAL A 111 3.93 -11.42 -12.26
CA VAL A 111 5.32 -11.95 -12.30
C VAL A 111 6.32 -10.98 -11.66
N LEU A 112 6.08 -9.67 -11.76
CA LEU A 112 6.90 -8.68 -11.06
C LEU A 112 6.73 -8.78 -9.55
N HIS A 113 5.48 -8.90 -9.05
CA HIS A 113 5.20 -9.14 -7.64
C HIS A 113 5.94 -10.39 -7.14
N GLN A 114 5.82 -11.53 -7.85
CA GLN A 114 6.52 -12.77 -7.49
C GLN A 114 8.04 -12.59 -7.45
N LYS A 115 8.63 -11.89 -8.44
CA LYS A 115 10.07 -11.60 -8.45
C LYS A 115 10.48 -10.79 -7.22
N LEU A 116 9.77 -9.71 -6.92
CA LEU A 116 10.09 -8.84 -5.78
C LEU A 116 9.99 -9.57 -4.43
N THR A 117 9.00 -10.45 -4.27
CA THR A 117 8.84 -11.27 -3.04
C THR A 117 9.92 -12.36 -2.88
N LEU A 118 10.60 -12.72 -3.96
CA LEU A 118 11.77 -13.62 -3.90
C LEU A 118 13.07 -12.86 -3.61
N GLU A 119 13.13 -11.59 -3.94
CA GLU A 119 14.34 -10.76 -3.80
C GLU A 119 14.38 -9.97 -2.49
N TYR A 120 13.20 -9.61 -1.98
CA TYR A 120 13.05 -8.78 -0.78
C TYR A 120 12.09 -9.42 0.22
N SER A 121 12.27 -9.13 1.50
CA SER A 121 11.33 -9.49 2.56
C SER A 121 10.11 -8.56 2.50
N ILE A 122 9.07 -9.01 1.81
CA ILE A 122 7.81 -8.27 1.61
C ILE A 122 6.73 -8.85 2.51
N ASP A 123 6.04 -7.97 3.24
CA ASP A 123 4.80 -8.30 3.93
C ASP A 123 3.68 -8.51 2.89
N LEU A 124 3.34 -9.76 2.62
CA LEU A 124 2.37 -10.13 1.58
C LEU A 124 0.95 -9.65 1.88
N ASP A 125 0.67 -9.33 3.15
CA ASP A 125 -0.61 -8.77 3.56
C ASP A 125 -0.66 -7.24 3.34
N LYS A 126 0.46 -6.59 3.00
CA LYS A 126 0.59 -5.14 2.83
C LYS A 126 1.15 -4.76 1.46
N VAL A 127 0.47 -5.19 0.43
CA VAL A 127 0.76 -4.82 -0.96
C VAL A 127 -0.29 -3.82 -1.44
N TYR A 128 0.17 -2.68 -1.92
CA TYR A 128 -0.68 -1.56 -2.28
C TYR A 128 -0.46 -1.11 -3.71
N SER A 129 -1.47 -0.46 -4.29
CA SER A 129 -1.40 0.11 -5.64
C SER A 129 -1.80 1.58 -5.64
N ALA A 130 -0.95 2.43 -6.22
CA ALA A 130 -1.22 3.82 -6.47
C ALA A 130 -0.88 4.19 -7.92
N GLY A 131 -1.49 5.25 -8.44
CA GLY A 131 -1.13 5.75 -9.75
C GLY A 131 -1.90 7.00 -10.14
N MET A 132 -1.41 7.69 -11.18
CA MET A 132 -2.03 8.88 -11.72
C MET A 132 -2.71 8.59 -13.06
N SER A 133 -3.90 9.18 -13.30
CA SER A 133 -4.57 9.11 -14.60
C SER A 133 -4.73 7.65 -15.08
N ASN A 134 -4.19 7.26 -16.21
CA ASN A 134 -4.17 5.86 -16.68
C ASN A 134 -3.57 4.89 -15.63
N GLY A 135 -2.59 5.34 -14.81
CA GLY A 135 -2.08 4.58 -13.68
C GLY A 135 -3.10 4.44 -12.53
N GLY A 136 -3.95 5.43 -12.32
CA GLY A 136 -5.09 5.36 -11.39
C GLY A 136 -6.14 4.36 -11.86
N TYR A 137 -6.47 4.36 -13.16
CA TYR A 137 -7.31 3.31 -13.76
C TYR A 137 -6.71 1.93 -13.58
N MET A 138 -5.37 1.79 -13.73
CA MET A 138 -4.68 0.52 -13.50
C MET A 138 -4.78 0.08 -12.04
N SER A 139 -4.71 1.00 -11.08
CA SER A 139 -4.90 0.66 -9.66
C SER A 139 -6.31 0.12 -9.37
N TYR A 140 -7.35 0.72 -9.94
CA TYR A 140 -8.70 0.15 -9.89
C TYR A 140 -8.78 -1.23 -10.55
N TYR A 141 -8.11 -1.43 -11.66
CA TYR A 141 -8.11 -2.73 -12.34
C TYR A 141 -7.41 -3.81 -11.49
N LEU A 142 -6.30 -3.47 -10.84
CA LEU A 142 -5.58 -4.39 -9.95
C LEU A 142 -6.41 -4.79 -8.72
N SER A 143 -7.19 -3.88 -8.12
CA SER A 143 -8.07 -4.21 -6.99
C SER A 143 -9.13 -5.25 -7.34
N CYS A 144 -9.44 -5.41 -8.63
CA CYS A 144 -10.36 -6.42 -9.11
C CYS A 144 -9.63 -7.70 -9.57
N ALA A 145 -8.58 -7.55 -10.40
CA ALA A 145 -7.89 -8.66 -11.05
C ALA A 145 -6.90 -9.39 -10.13
N MET A 146 -6.32 -8.68 -9.16
CA MET A 146 -5.37 -9.21 -8.17
C MET A 146 -5.88 -8.97 -6.74
N SER A 147 -7.18 -9.06 -6.53
CA SER A 147 -7.79 -8.75 -5.24
C SER A 147 -7.26 -9.61 -4.09
N ASP A 148 -6.80 -10.82 -4.37
CA ASP A 148 -6.18 -11.73 -3.39
C ASP A 148 -4.79 -11.26 -2.91
N LYS A 149 -4.24 -10.17 -3.49
CA LYS A 149 -2.90 -9.64 -3.19
C LYS A 149 -2.91 -8.16 -2.82
N ILE A 150 -3.87 -7.39 -3.30
CA ILE A 150 -3.90 -5.93 -3.14
C ILE A 150 -4.75 -5.55 -1.92
N ALA A 151 -4.12 -5.03 -0.88
CA ALA A 151 -4.77 -4.65 0.37
C ALA A 151 -5.55 -3.33 0.28
N ALA A 152 -5.01 -2.35 -0.46
CA ALA A 152 -5.66 -1.06 -0.68
C ALA A 152 -5.17 -0.40 -1.97
N ILE A 153 -5.99 0.48 -2.54
CA ILE A 153 -5.61 1.27 -3.71
C ILE A 153 -5.83 2.76 -3.50
N ALA A 154 -5.03 3.55 -4.24
CA ALA A 154 -5.23 4.98 -4.36
C ALA A 154 -5.10 5.42 -5.83
N SER A 155 -6.10 6.10 -6.33
CA SER A 155 -6.13 6.69 -7.67
C SER A 155 -6.02 8.21 -7.57
N VAL A 156 -5.13 8.81 -8.34
CA VAL A 156 -5.03 10.27 -8.47
C VAL A 156 -5.39 10.65 -9.87
N THR A 157 -6.45 11.47 -10.03
CA THR A 157 -7.01 11.89 -11.32
C THR A 157 -7.28 10.74 -12.29
N GLY A 158 -7.51 9.53 -11.76
CA GLY A 158 -7.95 8.36 -12.52
C GLY A 158 -9.45 8.14 -12.37
N ALA A 159 -9.93 6.96 -12.75
CA ALA A 159 -11.30 6.51 -12.50
C ALA A 159 -11.39 4.98 -12.65
N MET A 160 -12.44 4.37 -12.16
CA MET A 160 -12.78 3.00 -12.50
C MET A 160 -13.38 2.96 -13.90
N SER A 161 -12.76 2.22 -14.83
CA SER A 161 -13.29 2.12 -16.19
C SER A 161 -14.54 1.23 -16.23
N GLN A 162 -15.42 1.44 -17.19
CA GLN A 162 -16.58 0.57 -17.40
C GLN A 162 -16.16 -0.89 -17.66
N TYR A 163 -15.02 -1.11 -18.30
CA TYR A 163 -14.44 -2.44 -18.47
C TYR A 163 -14.10 -3.06 -17.11
N THR A 164 -13.37 -2.34 -16.28
CA THR A 164 -13.01 -2.79 -14.92
C THR A 164 -14.27 -3.10 -14.11
N GLU A 165 -15.25 -2.19 -14.10
CA GLU A 165 -16.51 -2.36 -13.36
C GLU A 165 -17.27 -3.62 -13.81
N THR A 166 -17.32 -3.88 -15.13
CA THR A 166 -18.04 -5.04 -15.70
C THR A 166 -17.43 -6.39 -15.28
N PHE A 167 -16.12 -6.45 -15.13
CA PHE A 167 -15.39 -7.68 -14.83
C PHE A 167 -14.84 -7.74 -13.41
N CYS A 168 -15.15 -6.74 -12.57
CA CYS A 168 -14.69 -6.68 -11.20
C CYS A 168 -15.39 -7.74 -10.34
N ASN A 169 -14.61 -8.62 -9.75
CA ASN A 169 -15.09 -9.64 -8.83
C ASN A 169 -14.09 -9.81 -7.70
N PRO A 170 -13.93 -8.81 -6.82
CA PRO A 170 -12.97 -8.87 -5.74
C PRO A 170 -13.34 -9.96 -4.73
N THR A 171 -12.34 -10.46 -4.01
CA THR A 171 -12.49 -11.57 -3.07
C THR A 171 -12.66 -11.13 -1.62
N HIS A 172 -12.39 -9.84 -1.33
CA HIS A 172 -12.52 -9.25 0.00
C HIS A 172 -12.83 -7.75 -0.10
N PRO A 173 -13.39 -7.13 0.97
CA PRO A 173 -13.51 -5.69 1.06
C PRO A 173 -12.14 -5.02 0.93
N THR A 174 -12.02 -4.04 0.05
CA THR A 174 -10.76 -3.38 -0.27
C THR A 174 -10.88 -1.88 0.00
N ALA A 175 -9.96 -1.31 0.77
CA ALA A 175 -9.94 0.12 1.02
C ALA A 175 -9.55 0.89 -0.26
N VAL A 176 -10.33 1.93 -0.60
CA VAL A 176 -10.16 2.70 -1.85
C VAL A 176 -10.09 4.19 -1.55
N MET A 177 -9.08 4.86 -2.10
CA MET A 177 -8.93 6.31 -2.08
C MET A 177 -8.90 6.87 -3.50
N GLU A 178 -9.66 7.94 -3.74
CA GLU A 178 -9.57 8.77 -4.94
C GLU A 178 -9.14 10.19 -4.55
N ILE A 179 -8.23 10.79 -5.31
CA ILE A 179 -7.81 12.19 -5.19
C ILE A 179 -8.08 12.86 -6.54
N HIS A 180 -9.03 13.80 -6.62
CA HIS A 180 -9.50 14.28 -7.92
C HIS A 180 -9.85 15.75 -7.95
N GLY A 181 -9.44 16.45 -9.01
CA GLY A 181 -9.72 17.85 -9.25
C GLY A 181 -11.11 18.08 -9.88
N THR A 182 -11.89 19.03 -9.33
CA THR A 182 -13.21 19.34 -9.92
C THR A 182 -13.15 20.08 -11.26
N ALA A 183 -11.99 20.69 -11.59
CA ALA A 183 -11.71 21.33 -12.87
C ALA A 183 -10.81 20.48 -13.78
N ASP A 184 -10.69 19.18 -13.50
CA ASP A 184 -9.97 18.25 -14.38
C ASP A 184 -10.69 18.14 -15.73
N SER A 185 -10.00 18.58 -16.78
CA SER A 185 -10.50 18.55 -18.17
C SER A 185 -10.06 17.30 -18.94
N THR A 186 -9.17 16.50 -18.39
CA THR A 186 -8.63 15.26 -18.99
C THR A 186 -9.47 14.06 -18.57
N VAL A 187 -9.66 13.89 -17.26
CA VAL A 187 -10.58 12.92 -16.68
C VAL A 187 -11.63 13.70 -15.90
N PRO A 188 -12.81 13.94 -16.48
CA PRO A 188 -13.83 14.78 -15.84
C PRO A 188 -14.24 14.26 -14.47
N PHE A 189 -14.41 15.15 -13.48
CA PHE A 189 -14.76 14.78 -12.11
C PHE A 189 -15.96 13.82 -12.02
N ASN A 190 -16.97 14.01 -12.86
CA ASN A 190 -18.17 13.14 -12.85
C ASN A 190 -17.85 11.67 -13.21
N SER A 191 -16.72 11.40 -13.86
CA SER A 191 -16.36 10.03 -14.25
C SER A 191 -15.88 9.16 -13.09
N ILE A 192 -15.54 9.76 -11.93
CA ILE A 192 -15.10 8.97 -10.77
C ILE A 192 -16.27 8.48 -9.89
N ILE A 193 -17.47 9.05 -10.07
CA ILE A 193 -18.59 8.83 -9.15
C ILE A 193 -19.03 7.36 -9.14
N SER A 194 -19.18 6.75 -10.31
CA SER A 194 -19.59 5.33 -10.41
C SER A 194 -18.60 4.39 -9.70
N GLY A 195 -17.30 4.62 -9.86
CA GLY A 195 -16.28 3.81 -9.20
C GLY A 195 -16.28 3.97 -7.67
N LEU A 196 -16.46 5.20 -7.18
CA LEU A 196 -16.58 5.46 -5.74
C LEU A 196 -17.85 4.80 -5.17
N GLU A 197 -19.00 4.92 -5.87
CA GLU A 197 -20.24 4.26 -5.46
C GLU A 197 -20.12 2.75 -5.49
N TYR A 198 -19.50 2.18 -6.54
CA TYR A 198 -19.23 0.75 -6.62
C TYR A 198 -18.47 0.24 -5.37
N TRP A 199 -17.35 0.86 -5.02
CA TRP A 199 -16.53 0.43 -3.90
C TRP A 199 -17.17 0.72 -2.54
N ARG A 200 -17.89 1.86 -2.39
CA ARG A 200 -18.69 2.14 -1.20
C ARG A 200 -19.69 1.01 -0.94
N ASP A 201 -20.43 0.64 -2.00
CA ASP A 201 -21.52 -0.34 -1.90
C ASP A 201 -20.96 -1.78 -1.76
N TYR A 202 -19.92 -2.12 -2.52
CA TYR A 202 -19.24 -3.42 -2.39
C TYR A 202 -18.66 -3.62 -1.00
N ASN A 203 -18.04 -2.61 -0.44
CA ASN A 203 -17.45 -2.62 0.90
C ASN A 203 -18.51 -2.51 2.02
N ASN A 204 -19.80 -2.39 1.73
CA ASN A 204 -20.87 -2.09 2.69
C ASN A 204 -20.61 -0.84 3.55
N CYS A 205 -19.91 0.15 3.02
CA CYS A 205 -19.71 1.41 3.73
C CYS A 205 -21.01 2.17 3.92
N SER A 206 -21.04 3.04 4.94
CA SER A 206 -22.16 3.98 5.16
C SER A 206 -22.47 4.77 3.89
N SER A 207 -23.74 4.93 3.55
CA SER A 207 -24.19 5.78 2.44
C SER A 207 -24.01 7.28 2.74
N THR A 208 -23.84 7.63 4.02
CA THR A 208 -23.57 9.00 4.47
C THR A 208 -22.08 9.14 4.73
N ALA A 209 -21.47 10.12 4.10
CA ALA A 209 -20.04 10.40 4.29
C ALA A 209 -19.81 11.39 5.43
N ASP A 210 -18.68 11.20 6.10
CA ASP A 210 -18.07 12.24 6.93
C ASP A 210 -17.23 13.15 6.04
N THR A 211 -17.43 14.47 6.13
CA THR A 211 -16.71 15.45 5.31
C THR A 211 -15.94 16.42 6.18
N THR A 212 -14.67 16.57 5.92
CA THR A 212 -13.77 17.53 6.57
C THR A 212 -13.21 18.49 5.52
N VAL A 213 -13.29 19.78 5.77
CA VAL A 213 -12.60 20.79 4.94
C VAL A 213 -11.16 20.90 5.44
N ILE A 214 -10.22 20.67 4.54
CA ILE A 214 -8.79 20.87 4.83
C ILE A 214 -8.51 22.39 4.82
N PRO A 215 -7.75 22.93 5.78
CA PRO A 215 -7.38 24.34 5.81
C PRO A 215 -6.67 24.77 4.52
N ASP A 216 -7.15 25.84 3.89
CA ASP A 216 -6.52 26.47 2.74
C ASP A 216 -5.36 27.35 3.24
N LEU A 217 -4.14 26.79 3.17
CA LEU A 217 -2.91 27.43 3.64
C LEU A 217 -2.11 28.05 2.49
N VAL A 218 -2.36 27.62 1.24
CA VAL A 218 -1.65 28.07 0.04
C VAL A 218 -2.60 28.82 -0.89
N LEU A 219 -3.08 29.98 -0.47
CA LEU A 219 -4.08 30.80 -1.14
C LEU A 219 -3.80 31.11 -2.63
N GLY A 220 -2.58 30.91 -3.11
CA GLY A 220 -2.14 31.23 -4.47
C GLY A 220 -2.28 30.09 -5.47
N ASP A 221 -2.71 28.90 -5.05
CA ASP A 221 -2.81 27.72 -5.90
C ASP A 221 -4.20 27.56 -6.57
N TRP A 222 -5.17 28.42 -6.20
CA TRP A 222 -6.51 28.50 -6.79
C TRP A 222 -7.37 27.25 -6.54
N SER A 223 -7.12 26.54 -5.47
CA SER A 223 -7.82 25.32 -5.13
C SER A 223 -8.03 25.16 -3.62
N THR A 224 -9.04 24.39 -3.24
CA THR A 224 -9.30 24.00 -1.85
C THR A 224 -9.62 22.52 -1.78
N VAL A 225 -9.60 21.92 -0.58
CA VAL A 225 -9.73 20.47 -0.41
C VAL A 225 -10.86 20.12 0.56
N GLU A 226 -11.75 19.22 0.11
CA GLU A 226 -12.67 18.48 0.97
C GLU A 226 -12.20 17.01 1.05
N HIS A 227 -12.04 16.49 2.26
CA HIS A 227 -11.82 15.07 2.50
C HIS A 227 -13.16 14.42 2.89
N ILE A 228 -13.63 13.51 2.07
CA ILE A 228 -14.92 12.83 2.16
C ILE A 228 -14.66 11.36 2.41
N ILE A 229 -15.21 10.81 3.50
CA ILE A 229 -14.95 9.45 3.94
C ILE A 229 -16.28 8.70 4.12
N TYR A 230 -16.43 7.59 3.41
CA TYR A 230 -17.49 6.61 3.65
C TYR A 230 -16.93 5.53 4.58
N THR A 231 -17.40 5.57 5.83
CA THR A 231 -16.92 4.71 6.93
C THR A 231 -17.77 3.46 7.12
N ASN A 232 -17.41 2.65 8.13
CA ASN A 232 -18.14 1.45 8.55
C ASN A 232 -18.24 0.34 7.49
N GLY A 233 -17.30 0.28 6.57
CA GLY A 233 -17.21 -0.85 5.64
C GLY A 233 -16.90 -2.16 6.34
N ASP A 234 -17.20 -3.27 5.68
CA ASP A 234 -16.83 -4.60 6.13
C ASP A 234 -15.33 -4.65 6.42
N ASN A 235 -14.91 -5.37 7.45
CA ASN A 235 -13.54 -5.41 7.94
C ASN A 235 -12.94 -4.03 8.29
N GLY A 236 -13.78 -3.00 8.48
CA GLY A 236 -13.36 -1.65 8.84
C GLY A 236 -12.74 -0.85 7.69
N VAL A 237 -12.84 -1.32 6.44
CA VAL A 237 -12.34 -0.55 5.29
C VAL A 237 -13.18 0.70 5.03
N THR A 238 -12.58 1.67 4.35
CA THR A 238 -13.26 2.90 3.93
C THR A 238 -13.16 3.10 2.42
N THR A 239 -14.09 3.89 1.87
CA THR A 239 -13.96 4.50 0.56
C THR A 239 -13.79 6.00 0.77
N GLU A 240 -12.68 6.58 0.30
CA GLU A 240 -12.32 7.97 0.59
C GLU A 240 -12.15 8.77 -0.70
N LEU A 241 -12.52 10.06 -0.65
CA LEU A 241 -12.31 11.03 -1.72
C LEU A 241 -11.68 12.30 -1.17
N PHE A 242 -10.49 12.65 -1.67
CA PHE A 242 -9.98 14.02 -1.60
C PHE A 242 -10.47 14.78 -2.83
N LYS A 243 -11.48 15.60 -2.64
CA LYS A 243 -12.07 16.44 -3.68
C LYS A 243 -11.34 17.77 -3.72
N ILE A 244 -10.56 17.98 -4.78
CA ILE A 244 -9.80 19.21 -4.98
C ILE A 244 -10.65 20.20 -5.76
N ILE A 245 -11.29 21.12 -5.06
CA ILE A 245 -12.16 22.13 -5.66
C ILE A 245 -11.30 23.13 -6.45
N GLY A 246 -11.57 23.29 -7.74
CA GLY A 246 -10.76 24.10 -8.66
C GLY A 246 -9.51 23.39 -9.19
N GLY A 247 -9.11 22.24 -8.61
CA GLY A 247 -7.95 21.47 -9.05
C GLY A 247 -8.09 20.90 -10.45
N GLY A 248 -6.97 20.83 -11.18
CA GLY A 248 -6.87 20.26 -12.53
C GLY A 248 -6.40 18.81 -12.52
N HIS A 249 -5.91 18.35 -13.70
CA HIS A 249 -5.33 17.02 -13.89
C HIS A 249 -3.90 16.95 -13.34
N THR A 250 -3.73 16.97 -12.02
CA THR A 250 -2.43 17.11 -11.37
C THR A 250 -2.29 16.18 -10.16
N TRP A 251 -1.05 15.93 -9.75
CA TRP A 251 -0.73 15.25 -8.49
C TRP A 251 -0.58 16.30 -7.39
N PRO A 252 -1.51 16.43 -6.42
CA PRO A 252 -1.39 17.42 -5.35
C PRO A 252 -0.06 17.34 -4.61
N GLY A 253 0.52 18.52 -4.36
CA GLY A 253 1.85 18.63 -3.73
C GLY A 253 3.04 18.40 -4.65
N SER A 254 2.85 18.06 -5.93
CA SER A 254 3.94 17.84 -6.87
C SER A 254 4.43 19.14 -7.50
N ASN A 255 5.75 19.34 -7.49
CA ASN A 255 6.39 20.48 -8.17
C ASN A 255 6.51 20.31 -9.70
N PHE A 256 6.12 19.15 -10.23
CA PHE A 256 6.26 18.80 -11.66
C PHE A 256 4.93 18.78 -12.40
N SER A 257 3.83 19.18 -11.76
CA SER A 257 2.51 19.23 -12.39
C SER A 257 2.33 20.48 -13.24
N SER A 258 1.58 20.35 -14.34
CA SER A 258 1.11 21.47 -15.16
C SER A 258 -0.39 21.66 -14.96
N GLY A 259 -0.83 22.88 -14.67
CA GLY A 259 -2.23 23.21 -14.35
C GLY A 259 -2.44 23.62 -12.90
N VAL A 260 -3.70 23.74 -12.49
CA VAL A 260 -4.05 24.10 -11.11
C VAL A 260 -3.76 22.90 -10.20
N THR A 261 -2.68 23.01 -9.43
CA THR A 261 -2.19 21.98 -8.51
C THR A 261 -2.40 22.44 -7.09
N ASN A 262 -3.08 21.64 -6.27
CA ASN A 262 -3.24 21.91 -4.86
C ASN A 262 -1.95 21.65 -4.09
N TYR A 263 -1.61 22.55 -3.15
CA TYR A 263 -0.45 22.44 -2.27
C TYR A 263 -0.82 22.42 -0.78
N ASP A 264 -2.11 22.40 -0.42
CA ASP A 264 -2.54 22.20 0.97
C ASP A 264 -2.35 20.78 1.43
N ILE A 265 -2.32 19.83 0.49
CA ILE A 265 -2.00 18.43 0.73
C ILE A 265 -0.84 17.98 -0.15
N ASN A 266 -0.18 16.91 0.29
CA ASN A 266 0.72 16.13 -0.57
C ASN A 266 0.10 14.75 -0.79
N ALA A 267 -0.29 14.45 -2.02
CA ALA A 267 -1.00 13.21 -2.35
C ALA A 267 -0.21 11.96 -1.94
N SER A 268 1.12 11.94 -2.14
CA SER A 268 1.95 10.78 -1.73
C SER A 268 1.88 10.56 -0.21
N VAL A 269 1.86 11.64 0.58
CA VAL A 269 1.74 11.56 2.05
C VAL A 269 0.36 11.07 2.48
N GLU A 270 -0.71 11.61 1.88
CA GLU A 270 -2.09 11.22 2.24
C GLU A 270 -2.36 9.77 1.82
N ILE A 271 -1.86 9.34 0.66
CA ILE A 271 -1.94 7.94 0.19
C ILE A 271 -1.22 7.01 1.16
N TRP A 272 -0.02 7.35 1.62
CA TRP A 272 0.69 6.51 2.57
C TRP A 272 -0.02 6.44 3.94
N LYS A 273 -0.51 7.57 4.45
CA LYS A 273 -1.33 7.59 5.68
C LYS A 273 -2.58 6.71 5.56
N PHE A 274 -3.14 6.63 4.37
CA PHE A 274 -4.28 5.76 4.08
C PHE A 274 -3.84 4.30 4.04
N PHE A 275 -2.84 3.93 3.24
CA PHE A 275 -2.35 2.57 3.10
C PHE A 275 -1.92 1.95 4.43
N TYR A 276 -1.20 2.70 5.24
CA TYR A 276 -0.69 2.23 6.53
C TYR A 276 -1.79 1.75 7.51
N LYS A 277 -3.03 2.13 7.28
CA LYS A 277 -4.18 1.71 8.09
C LYS A 277 -4.63 0.28 7.79
N TYR A 278 -4.30 -0.28 6.62
CA TYR A 278 -4.91 -1.49 6.10
C TYR A 278 -3.90 -2.58 5.77
N ASP A 279 -4.35 -3.82 5.91
CA ASP A 279 -3.76 -5.00 5.30
C ASP A 279 -4.83 -5.74 4.46
N ILE A 280 -4.49 -6.90 3.92
CA ILE A 280 -5.39 -7.71 3.08
C ILE A 280 -6.66 -8.14 3.83
N ASN A 281 -6.67 -8.11 5.15
CA ASN A 281 -7.79 -8.47 6.00
C ASN A 281 -8.68 -7.26 6.38
N GLY A 282 -8.29 -6.04 5.98
CA GLY A 282 -8.99 -4.79 6.26
C GLY A 282 -8.24 -3.85 7.18
N LEU A 283 -8.94 -3.09 8.02
CA LEU A 283 -8.34 -2.12 8.94
C LEU A 283 -7.49 -2.82 10.01
N ILE A 284 -6.20 -2.52 10.06
CA ILE A 284 -5.26 -3.10 11.02
C ILE A 284 -5.71 -2.77 12.45
N GLY A 285 -5.80 -3.80 13.29
CA GLY A 285 -6.24 -3.68 14.68
C GLY A 285 -7.75 -3.73 14.90
N THR A 286 -8.57 -3.81 13.86
CA THR A 286 -9.95 -4.26 14.02
C THR A 286 -9.91 -5.76 14.31
N ILE A 287 -10.39 -6.14 15.47
CA ILE A 287 -10.76 -7.53 15.72
C ILE A 287 -12.01 -7.77 14.86
N THR A 288 -11.81 -8.19 13.59
CA THR A 288 -12.92 -8.74 12.81
C THR A 288 -13.52 -9.85 13.65
N SER A 289 -14.79 -9.70 13.96
CA SER A 289 -15.61 -10.52 14.85
C SER A 289 -14.97 -11.88 15.08
N ILE A 290 -14.66 -12.16 16.34
CA ILE A 290 -14.45 -13.53 16.80
C ILE A 290 -15.55 -14.36 16.14
N GLU A 291 -15.24 -15.14 15.09
CA GLU A 291 -15.98 -16.38 14.93
C GLU A 291 -16.04 -16.95 16.32
N ASP A 292 -17.23 -17.26 16.78
CA ASP A 292 -17.52 -17.87 18.06
C ASP A 292 -16.83 -19.25 18.08
N LYS A 293 -15.49 -19.22 18.07
CA LYS A 293 -14.67 -20.29 18.55
C LYS A 293 -15.04 -20.34 20.00
N THR A 294 -16.05 -21.17 20.30
CA THR A 294 -16.37 -21.65 21.63
C THR A 294 -15.10 -21.54 22.47
N ILE A 295 -15.13 -20.65 23.47
CA ILE A 295 -14.05 -20.45 24.43
C ILE A 295 -13.70 -21.87 24.93
N LYS A 296 -12.75 -22.50 24.24
CA LYS A 296 -12.10 -23.69 24.79
C LYS A 296 -11.40 -23.16 26.01
N ASP A 297 -11.85 -23.59 27.17
CA ASP A 297 -11.30 -23.20 28.44
C ASP A 297 -9.81 -23.00 28.34
N LYS A 298 -9.33 -21.74 28.42
CA LYS A 298 -7.92 -21.40 28.38
C LYS A 298 -7.21 -22.12 29.50
N LYS A 299 -6.47 -23.17 29.17
CA LYS A 299 -5.78 -24.01 30.15
C LYS A 299 -4.30 -23.78 30.09
N LEU A 300 -3.69 -23.50 31.21
CA LEU A 300 -2.24 -23.40 31.34
C LEU A 300 -1.59 -24.76 31.02
N VAL A 301 -0.72 -24.78 30.00
CA VAL A 301 0.00 -25.99 29.56
C VAL A 301 1.32 -26.11 30.29
N LYS A 302 2.08 -25.00 30.37
CA LYS A 302 3.38 -25.00 31.05
C LYS A 302 3.79 -23.58 31.46
N ILE A 303 4.67 -23.50 32.47
CA ILE A 303 5.38 -22.30 32.87
C ILE A 303 6.87 -22.51 32.53
N THR A 304 7.51 -21.51 31.91
CA THR A 304 8.93 -21.55 31.61
C THR A 304 9.63 -20.28 32.12
N ASP A 305 10.93 -20.41 32.40
CA ASP A 305 11.82 -19.25 32.61
C ASP A 305 12.22 -18.61 31.29
N ILE A 306 13.04 -17.56 31.35
CA ILE A 306 13.55 -16.81 30.17
C ILE A 306 14.41 -17.67 29.22
N LEU A 307 14.88 -18.84 29.67
CA LEU A 307 15.65 -19.79 28.88
C LEU A 307 14.81 -20.93 28.32
N GLY A 308 13.46 -20.85 28.49
CA GLY A 308 12.50 -21.87 28.03
C GLY A 308 12.47 -23.14 28.89
N ARG A 309 13.16 -23.18 30.02
CA ARG A 309 13.18 -24.34 30.94
C ARG A 309 11.89 -24.37 31.75
N LYS A 310 11.28 -25.56 31.88
CA LYS A 310 10.04 -25.74 32.68
C LYS A 310 10.31 -25.44 34.13
N THR A 311 9.47 -24.62 34.73
CA THR A 311 9.51 -24.27 36.18
C THR A 311 8.13 -24.37 36.84
N LYS A 312 8.10 -24.45 38.16
CA LYS A 312 6.85 -24.42 38.92
C LYS A 312 6.40 -23.00 39.31
N GLY A 313 7.18 -22.00 38.87
CA GLY A 313 6.96 -20.60 39.24
C GLY A 313 7.76 -20.21 40.47
N THR A 314 8.75 -19.35 40.32
CA THR A 314 9.51 -18.72 41.39
C THR A 314 9.14 -17.24 41.47
N LYS A 315 9.18 -16.68 42.68
CA LYS A 315 8.93 -15.25 42.90
C LYS A 315 10.15 -14.45 42.43
N ASN A 316 9.90 -13.21 42.03
CA ASN A 316 10.90 -12.25 41.53
C ASN A 316 11.64 -12.69 40.25
N GLU A 317 11.09 -13.67 39.52
CA GLU A 317 11.60 -14.07 38.21
C GLU A 317 10.58 -13.79 37.12
N LEU A 318 11.09 -13.52 35.91
CA LEU A 318 10.26 -13.38 34.73
C LEU A 318 9.88 -14.77 34.22
N LEU A 319 8.58 -15.04 34.16
CA LEU A 319 8.03 -16.32 33.74
C LEU A 319 7.14 -16.17 32.54
N PHE A 320 7.12 -17.19 31.67
CA PHE A 320 6.22 -17.31 30.55
C PHE A 320 5.20 -18.40 30.83
N TYR A 321 3.92 -18.00 30.88
CA TYR A 321 2.78 -18.88 31.03
C TYR A 321 2.24 -19.21 29.65
N ILE A 322 2.33 -20.46 29.24
CA ILE A 322 1.97 -20.93 27.89
C ILE A 322 0.67 -21.72 28.00
N TYR A 323 -0.33 -21.32 27.21
CA TYR A 323 -1.67 -21.89 27.24
C TYR A 323 -1.93 -22.79 26.04
N ASN A 324 -3.01 -23.62 26.13
CA ASN A 324 -3.40 -24.59 25.12
C ASN A 324 -3.92 -23.97 23.80
N ASP A 325 -4.24 -22.69 23.82
CA ASP A 325 -4.65 -21.88 22.67
C ASP A 325 -3.46 -21.25 21.91
N GLY A 326 -2.22 -21.53 22.38
CA GLY A 326 -0.99 -20.95 21.81
C GLY A 326 -0.62 -19.58 22.41
N THR A 327 -1.47 -18.98 23.24
CA THR A 327 -1.15 -17.69 23.88
C THR A 327 -0.06 -17.85 24.94
N VAL A 328 0.76 -16.80 25.08
CA VAL A 328 1.84 -16.71 26.05
C VAL A 328 1.69 -15.43 26.87
N GLU A 329 1.59 -15.57 28.19
CA GLU A 329 1.58 -14.44 29.11
C GLU A 329 2.92 -14.29 29.81
N LYS A 330 3.40 -13.06 29.93
CA LYS A 330 4.65 -12.69 30.59
C LYS A 330 4.33 -12.17 32.00
N ILE A 331 4.74 -12.89 33.03
CA ILE A 331 4.35 -12.60 34.41
C ILE A 331 5.61 -12.47 35.29
N ILE A 332 5.61 -11.46 36.15
CA ILE A 332 6.56 -11.30 37.26
C ILE A 332 5.75 -11.24 38.53
N THR A 333 5.92 -12.21 39.43
CA THR A 333 5.30 -12.19 40.74
C THR A 333 6.26 -11.59 41.77
N LEU A 334 5.94 -10.40 42.26
CA LEU A 334 6.77 -9.69 43.24
C LEU A 334 6.38 -10.13 44.67
N ASP A 335 7.36 -10.15 45.60
CA ASP A 335 7.04 -10.23 47.02
C ASP A 335 6.36 -8.93 47.48
N LYS A 336 5.28 -9.06 48.25
CA LYS A 336 4.66 -7.95 48.98
C LYS A 336 5.45 -7.70 50.26
#